data_a85108556b356c8286fb083f2531341d
#
_entry.id   a85108556b356c8286fb083f2531341d
#
_cell.length_a   1.000
_cell.length_b   1.000
_cell.length_c   1.000
_cell.angle_alpha   90.00
_cell.angle_beta   90.00
_cell.angle_gamma   90.00
#
_symmetry.space_group_name_H-M   'P 1'
#
loop_
_entity.id
_entity.type
_entity.pdbx_description
1 polymer ?
#
loop_
_entity_poly.entity_id
_entity_poly.type
_entity_poly.pdbx_seq_one_letter_code
_entity_poly.pdbx_strand_id
1 'polypeptide(L)'
;MAAPVAIAVSLVAGPAVAAPLHTSTTTTSAHHTVSRAARTTEGGTAVSRLDRRAEQRNEATVRHLFRCAFRSPASATARAAARTAVASGAVAHGAKSTSGPAALLAEFTADRARVPGAHAVIKHIAGDADLVAVHWQITAKPKDERTGDAAVDLFRMRNGRISEWWALRQTVPTGTPASGNTNSMFSDLYPAAKRDHHLTERQEEHNRVLAVTAYNRLFRDHDVSVLDEKFDPAYLQHNSVAANGTAALKQFFAGSAAQGLPKQESVISLADGDLVWTFSKQVGAKADAPFGAADLFRVDGNLIREHWDVVPTS
;
A
#
# COMPACT_ATOMS: atom_id res chain seq x y z
N MET A 1 -32.58 10.43 18.44
CA MET A 1 -31.63 9.52 19.10
C MET A 1 -31.11 8.59 18.02
N ALA A 2 -29.91 8.85 17.47
CA ALA A 2 -29.29 8.04 16.45
C ALA A 2 -28.37 7.03 17.14
N ALA A 3 -28.56 5.75 16.85
CA ALA A 3 -27.73 4.66 17.36
C ALA A 3 -26.34 4.73 16.72
N PRO A 4 -25.25 4.44 17.45
CA PRO A 4 -23.92 4.40 16.89
C PRO A 4 -23.78 3.17 15.98
N VAL A 5 -23.38 3.40 14.74
CA VAL A 5 -22.93 2.33 13.84
C VAL A 5 -21.56 1.87 14.32
N ALA A 6 -21.53 0.74 14.98
CA ALA A 6 -20.30 0.06 15.36
C ALA A 6 -19.59 -0.47 14.10
N ILE A 7 -18.43 0.07 13.78
CA ILE A 7 -17.51 -0.54 12.83
C ILE A 7 -16.93 -1.77 13.55
N ALA A 8 -17.43 -2.95 13.21
CA ALA A 8 -16.93 -4.20 13.76
C ALA A 8 -15.53 -4.49 13.21
N VAL A 9 -14.52 -4.16 14.00
CA VAL A 9 -13.20 -4.76 13.87
C VAL A 9 -13.29 -6.11 14.57
N SER A 10 -13.46 -7.18 13.80
CA SER A 10 -13.49 -8.54 14.36
C SER A 10 -12.10 -8.92 14.87
N LEU A 11 -11.92 -8.82 16.18
CA LEU A 11 -10.80 -9.45 16.89
C LEU A 11 -11.08 -10.96 16.95
N VAL A 12 -10.33 -11.75 16.23
CA VAL A 12 -10.24 -13.19 16.49
C VAL A 12 -9.22 -13.38 17.59
N ALA A 13 -9.70 -13.57 18.82
CA ALA A 13 -8.90 -14.02 19.94
C ALA A 13 -8.65 -15.53 19.79
N GLY A 14 -7.42 -15.93 19.50
CA GLY A 14 -6.98 -17.33 19.61
C GLY A 14 -6.67 -17.69 21.07
N PRO A 15 -6.82 -18.97 21.47
CA PRO A 15 -6.66 -19.39 22.85
C PRO A 15 -5.21 -19.28 23.33
N ALA A 16 -5.05 -18.72 24.52
CA ALA A 16 -3.76 -18.65 25.21
C ALA A 16 -3.33 -20.06 25.64
N VAL A 17 -2.20 -20.53 25.12
CA VAL A 17 -1.48 -21.70 25.64
C VAL A 17 -0.27 -21.19 26.40
N ALA A 18 -0.23 -21.50 27.70
CA ALA A 18 0.90 -21.22 28.55
C ALA A 18 2.10 -22.08 28.14
N ALA A 19 3.26 -21.48 27.95
CA ALA A 19 4.53 -22.17 27.74
C ALA A 19 5.57 -21.76 28.81
N PRO A 20 6.48 -22.66 29.20
CA PRO A 20 7.36 -22.48 30.33
C PRO A 20 8.57 -21.61 30.06
N LEU A 21 9.07 -20.97 31.10
CA LEU A 21 10.31 -20.20 31.16
C LEU A 21 11.51 -21.01 30.69
N HIS A 22 12.24 -20.53 29.69
CA HIS A 22 13.64 -20.85 29.47
C HIS A 22 14.45 -19.63 29.08
N THR A 23 15.54 -19.48 29.80
CA THR A 23 16.75 -18.67 29.76
C THR A 23 17.11 -17.92 28.47
N SER A 24 17.53 -16.66 28.72
CA SER A 24 18.11 -15.68 27.83
C SER A 24 19.25 -16.19 26.94
N THR A 25 19.10 -15.99 25.62
CA THR A 25 20.22 -15.74 24.72
C THR A 25 19.88 -14.55 23.88
N THR A 26 20.70 -13.52 23.98
CA THR A 26 20.64 -12.26 23.23
C THR A 26 20.86 -12.57 21.76
N THR A 27 19.80 -12.64 20.98
CA THR A 27 19.89 -12.67 19.52
C THR A 27 19.49 -11.30 19.01
N THR A 28 20.47 -10.58 18.50
CA THR A 28 20.31 -9.29 17.84
C THR A 28 19.35 -9.47 16.66
N SER A 29 18.14 -8.98 16.79
CA SER A 29 17.15 -8.96 15.72
C SER A 29 17.64 -7.98 14.66
N ALA A 30 18.10 -8.51 13.52
CA ALA A 30 18.40 -7.73 12.35
C ALA A 30 17.08 -7.23 11.77
N HIS A 31 16.76 -5.97 12.05
CA HIS A 31 15.75 -5.24 11.30
C HIS A 31 16.23 -5.20 9.85
N HIS A 32 15.56 -5.93 8.96
CA HIS A 32 15.69 -5.74 7.53
C HIS A 32 14.93 -4.45 7.15
N THR A 33 15.47 -3.32 7.60
CA THR A 33 15.30 -2.08 6.89
C THR A 33 15.97 -2.33 5.54
N VAL A 34 15.23 -2.39 4.45
CA VAL A 34 15.81 -2.32 3.11
C VAL A 34 16.32 -0.89 2.96
N SER A 35 17.41 -0.60 3.67
CA SER A 35 18.20 0.59 3.46
C SER A 35 18.91 0.38 2.13
N ARG A 36 18.56 1.18 1.13
CA ARG A 36 19.42 1.41 -0.02
C ARG A 36 20.76 1.86 0.55
N ALA A 37 21.74 0.96 0.57
CA ALA A 37 23.09 1.29 1.03
C ALA A 37 23.56 2.54 0.27
N ALA A 38 23.94 3.60 1.00
CA ALA A 38 24.47 4.82 0.42
C ALA A 38 25.62 4.46 -0.53
N ARG A 39 25.34 4.51 -1.83
CA ARG A 39 26.39 4.35 -2.86
C ARG A 39 27.17 5.65 -2.89
N THR A 40 28.43 5.56 -2.54
CA THR A 40 29.41 6.65 -2.58
C THR A 40 29.45 7.29 -3.96
N THR A 41 29.39 8.61 -3.98
CA THR A 41 29.36 9.50 -5.12
C THR A 41 30.66 9.52 -5.89
N GLU A 42 30.79 8.70 -6.94
CA GLU A 42 31.58 9.00 -8.12
C GLU A 42 30.91 8.27 -9.29
N GLY A 43 30.10 8.99 -10.08
CA GLY A 43 29.36 8.42 -11.23
C GLY A 43 27.83 8.62 -11.17
N GLY A 44 27.32 9.52 -10.36
CA GLY A 44 25.91 9.64 -9.98
C GLY A 44 24.87 9.71 -11.12
N THR A 45 25.21 10.26 -12.30
CA THR A 45 24.23 10.44 -13.39
C THR A 45 24.02 9.19 -14.26
N ALA A 46 25.01 8.32 -14.40
CA ALA A 46 24.88 7.10 -15.25
C ALA A 46 24.19 5.97 -14.49
N VAL A 47 24.47 5.81 -13.21
CA VAL A 47 23.87 4.78 -12.34
C VAL A 47 22.38 5.07 -12.12
N SER A 48 22.01 6.32 -11.84
CA SER A 48 20.63 6.72 -11.63
C SER A 48 19.73 6.51 -12.88
N ARG A 49 20.29 6.74 -14.10
CA ARG A 49 19.55 6.48 -15.35
C ARG A 49 19.34 5.00 -15.61
N LEU A 50 20.27 4.13 -15.21
CA LEU A 50 20.11 2.68 -15.37
C LEU A 50 19.08 2.14 -14.38
N ASP A 51 19.07 2.65 -13.14
CA ASP A 51 18.10 2.28 -12.12
C ASP A 51 16.69 2.69 -12.55
N ARG A 52 16.45 3.93 -12.95
CA ARG A 52 15.13 4.39 -13.46
C ARG A 52 14.64 3.60 -14.68
N ARG A 53 15.53 3.23 -15.59
CA ARG A 53 15.13 2.37 -16.72
C ARG A 53 14.75 0.96 -16.26
N ALA A 54 15.37 0.45 -15.21
CA ALA A 54 15.00 -0.85 -14.63
C ALA A 54 13.63 -0.76 -13.94
N GLU A 55 13.38 0.28 -13.16
CA GLU A 55 12.09 0.57 -12.53
C GLU A 55 10.97 0.69 -13.56
N GLN A 56 11.15 1.49 -14.60
CA GLN A 56 10.18 1.63 -15.70
C GLN A 56 9.90 0.29 -16.42
N ARG A 57 10.92 -0.57 -16.61
CA ARG A 57 10.72 -1.92 -17.19
C ARG A 57 9.92 -2.80 -16.23
N ASN A 58 10.18 -2.73 -14.93
CA ASN A 58 9.45 -3.46 -13.90
C ASN A 58 7.98 -3.06 -13.88
N GLU A 59 7.69 -1.75 -13.87
CA GLU A 59 6.31 -1.25 -13.98
C GLU A 59 5.64 -1.71 -15.28
N ALA A 60 6.32 -1.60 -16.42
CA ALA A 60 5.79 -2.03 -17.71
C ALA A 60 5.44 -3.54 -17.70
N THR A 61 6.26 -4.35 -17.03
CA THR A 61 6.00 -5.79 -16.83
C THR A 61 4.70 -6.00 -16.04
N VAL A 62 4.53 -5.29 -14.94
CA VAL A 62 3.33 -5.38 -14.08
C VAL A 62 2.10 -4.86 -14.83
N ARG A 63 2.17 -3.69 -15.47
CA ARG A 63 1.07 -3.16 -16.29
C ARG A 63 0.65 -4.13 -17.40
N HIS A 64 1.61 -4.76 -18.06
CA HIS A 64 1.34 -5.76 -19.09
C HIS A 64 0.63 -6.97 -18.52
N LEU A 65 1.07 -7.48 -17.38
CA LEU A 65 0.44 -8.59 -16.68
C LEU A 65 -1.03 -8.30 -16.37
N PHE A 66 -1.34 -7.16 -15.74
CA PHE A 66 -2.72 -6.76 -15.43
C PHE A 66 -3.59 -6.70 -16.69
N ARG A 67 -3.10 -6.05 -17.74
CA ARG A 67 -3.82 -5.91 -19.01
C ARG A 67 -4.14 -7.24 -19.67
N CYS A 68 -3.19 -8.18 -19.65
CA CYS A 68 -3.32 -9.45 -20.38
C CYS A 68 -3.96 -10.57 -19.56
N ALA A 69 -3.87 -10.50 -18.21
CA ALA A 69 -4.23 -11.63 -17.37
C ALA A 69 -5.51 -11.41 -16.56
N PHE A 70 -5.78 -10.18 -16.07
CA PHE A 70 -6.88 -9.96 -15.14
C PHE A 70 -8.26 -10.27 -15.74
N ARG A 71 -8.51 -9.85 -16.97
CA ARG A 71 -9.86 -9.98 -17.59
C ARG A 71 -10.29 -11.45 -17.78
N SER A 72 -9.36 -12.34 -18.07
CA SER A 72 -9.63 -13.76 -18.33
C SER A 72 -8.46 -14.62 -17.82
N PRO A 73 -8.34 -14.82 -16.50
CA PRO A 73 -7.17 -15.48 -15.91
C PRO A 73 -6.94 -16.92 -16.39
N ALA A 74 -8.01 -17.61 -16.79
CA ALA A 74 -7.93 -18.96 -17.32
C ALA A 74 -7.54 -19.05 -18.81
N SER A 75 -7.37 -17.92 -19.52
CA SER A 75 -7.03 -17.90 -20.94
C SER A 75 -5.58 -18.31 -21.22
N ALA A 76 -5.30 -18.73 -22.45
CA ALA A 76 -3.92 -19.03 -22.89
C ALA A 76 -3.05 -17.75 -22.83
N THR A 77 -3.60 -16.59 -23.21
CA THR A 77 -2.93 -15.29 -23.14
C THR A 77 -2.53 -14.94 -21.70
N ALA A 78 -3.45 -15.10 -20.73
CA ALA A 78 -3.16 -14.86 -19.32
C ALA A 78 -2.05 -15.77 -18.80
N ARG A 79 -2.12 -17.07 -19.11
CA ARG A 79 -1.07 -18.02 -18.74
C ARG A 79 0.29 -17.68 -19.36
N ALA A 80 0.32 -17.23 -20.61
CA ALA A 80 1.55 -16.79 -21.25
C ALA A 80 2.13 -15.53 -20.59
N ALA A 81 1.29 -14.50 -20.34
CA ALA A 81 1.69 -13.28 -19.67
C ALA A 81 2.21 -13.55 -18.25
N ALA A 82 1.52 -14.40 -17.48
CA ALA A 82 1.95 -14.77 -16.13
C ALA A 82 3.29 -15.53 -16.14
N ARG A 83 3.49 -16.50 -17.06
CA ARG A 83 4.77 -17.21 -17.20
C ARG A 83 5.93 -16.28 -17.56
N THR A 84 5.68 -15.20 -18.30
CA THR A 84 6.70 -14.20 -18.64
C THR A 84 7.01 -13.30 -17.45
N ALA A 85 5.96 -12.79 -16.78
CA ALA A 85 6.10 -11.78 -15.75
C ALA A 85 6.46 -12.34 -14.36
N VAL A 86 6.11 -13.60 -14.05
CA VAL A 86 6.25 -14.20 -12.71
C VAL A 86 7.28 -15.33 -12.74
N ALA A 87 8.19 -15.34 -11.78
CA ALA A 87 9.14 -16.45 -11.62
C ALA A 87 8.42 -17.74 -11.20
N SER A 88 8.93 -18.90 -11.62
CA SER A 88 8.30 -20.19 -11.29
C SER A 88 8.20 -20.47 -9.79
N GLY A 89 9.18 -20.00 -9.02
CA GLY A 89 9.23 -20.11 -7.55
C GLY A 89 8.79 -18.84 -6.83
N ALA A 90 8.07 -17.93 -7.49
CA ALA A 90 7.61 -16.68 -6.84
C ALA A 90 6.68 -16.96 -5.67
N VAL A 91 6.85 -16.21 -4.57
CA VAL A 91 6.13 -16.39 -3.32
C VAL A 91 4.95 -15.43 -3.24
N ALA A 92 3.74 -15.96 -3.00
CA ALA A 92 2.57 -15.19 -2.63
C ALA A 92 2.50 -15.05 -1.10
N HIS A 93 2.59 -13.83 -0.59
CA HIS A 93 2.46 -13.59 0.84
C HIS A 93 0.97 -13.46 1.21
N GLY A 94 0.54 -14.23 2.21
CA GLY A 94 -0.87 -14.26 2.65
C GLY A 94 -1.77 -15.21 1.86
N ALA A 95 -1.34 -15.74 0.71
CA ALA A 95 -2.11 -16.71 -0.05
C ALA A 95 -1.90 -18.14 0.47
N LYS A 96 -2.99 -18.94 0.49
CA LYS A 96 -2.87 -20.36 0.85
C LYS A 96 -2.24 -21.13 -0.32
N SER A 97 -1.00 -21.59 -0.13
CA SER A 97 -0.42 -22.83 -0.66
C SER A 97 -0.01 -22.96 -2.13
N THR A 98 -0.08 -21.96 -3.01
CA THR A 98 0.47 -22.10 -4.36
C THR A 98 1.45 -20.98 -4.65
N SER A 99 2.55 -21.29 -5.35
CA SER A 99 3.58 -20.34 -5.75
C SER A 99 3.62 -20.19 -7.26
N GLY A 100 4.29 -19.13 -7.72
CA GLY A 100 4.55 -18.92 -9.13
C GLY A 100 3.35 -18.37 -9.94
N PRO A 101 3.40 -18.48 -11.28
CA PRO A 101 2.42 -17.87 -12.16
C PRO A 101 0.97 -18.33 -11.93
N ALA A 102 0.77 -19.59 -11.54
CA ALA A 102 -0.56 -20.14 -11.30
C ALA A 102 -1.22 -19.54 -10.05
N ALA A 103 -0.42 -19.27 -9.00
CA ALA A 103 -0.92 -18.63 -7.78
C ALA A 103 -1.43 -17.22 -8.05
N LEU A 104 -0.73 -16.42 -8.83
CA LEU A 104 -1.16 -15.07 -9.20
C LEU A 104 -2.45 -15.10 -10.04
N LEU A 105 -2.57 -16.04 -10.99
CA LEU A 105 -3.79 -16.19 -11.77
C LEU A 105 -4.99 -16.67 -10.93
N ALA A 106 -4.74 -17.50 -9.92
CA ALA A 106 -5.75 -17.90 -8.95
C ALA A 106 -6.26 -16.72 -8.12
N GLU A 107 -5.37 -15.81 -7.73
CA GLU A 107 -5.74 -14.57 -7.04
C GLU A 107 -6.61 -13.66 -7.90
N PHE A 108 -6.22 -13.42 -9.17
CA PHE A 108 -7.07 -12.67 -10.11
C PHE A 108 -8.43 -13.36 -10.34
N THR A 109 -8.48 -14.69 -10.30
CA THR A 109 -9.73 -15.44 -10.39
C THR A 109 -10.61 -15.19 -9.16
N ALA A 110 -10.02 -15.18 -7.97
CA ALA A 110 -10.72 -14.89 -6.71
C ALA A 110 -11.24 -13.45 -6.68
N ASP A 111 -10.44 -12.47 -7.11
CA ASP A 111 -10.86 -11.06 -7.23
C ASP A 111 -12.08 -10.93 -8.15
N ARG A 112 -12.06 -11.59 -9.29
CA ARG A 112 -13.20 -11.59 -10.23
C ARG A 112 -14.44 -12.33 -9.71
N ALA A 113 -14.25 -13.31 -8.86
CA ALA A 113 -15.37 -14.00 -8.22
C ALA A 113 -16.09 -13.11 -7.19
N ARG A 114 -15.33 -12.26 -6.47
CA ARG A 114 -15.91 -11.27 -5.55
C ARG A 114 -16.65 -10.16 -6.28
N VAL A 115 -16.14 -9.72 -7.44
CA VAL A 115 -16.75 -8.67 -8.25
C VAL A 115 -17.06 -9.23 -9.65
N PRO A 116 -18.23 -9.84 -9.88
CA PRO A 116 -18.59 -10.40 -11.18
C PRO A 116 -18.54 -9.36 -12.31
N GLY A 117 -17.90 -9.70 -13.41
CA GLY A 117 -17.70 -8.77 -14.52
C GLY A 117 -16.56 -7.78 -14.34
N ALA A 118 -15.72 -7.93 -13.30
CA ALA A 118 -14.70 -6.97 -12.96
C ALA A 118 -13.68 -6.70 -14.06
N HIS A 119 -13.26 -5.43 -14.09
CA HIS A 119 -12.08 -4.90 -14.76
C HIS A 119 -11.05 -4.48 -13.71
N ALA A 120 -9.77 -4.50 -14.06
CA ALA A 120 -8.72 -3.85 -13.30
C ALA A 120 -8.53 -2.43 -13.84
N VAL A 121 -8.69 -1.44 -12.98
CA VAL A 121 -8.46 -0.03 -13.31
C VAL A 121 -7.30 0.48 -12.46
N ILE A 122 -6.09 0.50 -13.03
CA ILE A 122 -4.90 1.01 -12.33
C ILE A 122 -5.06 2.52 -12.16
N LYS A 123 -4.90 3.00 -10.94
CA LYS A 123 -4.98 4.40 -10.53
C LYS A 123 -3.59 4.98 -10.32
N HIS A 124 -2.80 4.36 -9.46
CA HIS A 124 -1.41 4.72 -9.22
C HIS A 124 -0.52 3.49 -9.40
N ILE A 125 0.67 3.69 -9.90
CA ILE A 125 1.71 2.67 -9.96
C ILE A 125 3.03 3.37 -9.76
N ALA A 126 3.91 2.77 -9.00
CA ALA A 126 5.23 3.27 -8.68
C ALA A 126 6.25 2.15 -8.78
N GLY A 127 7.45 2.48 -9.27
CA GLY A 127 8.61 1.62 -9.26
C GLY A 127 9.75 2.26 -8.48
N ASP A 128 10.29 1.56 -7.48
CA ASP A 128 11.45 1.99 -6.71
C ASP A 128 12.38 0.80 -6.48
N ALA A 129 13.57 0.86 -7.04
CA ALA A 129 14.57 -0.20 -7.02
C ALA A 129 14.01 -1.55 -7.53
N ASP A 130 13.85 -2.53 -6.63
CA ASP A 130 13.32 -3.86 -6.94
C ASP A 130 11.83 -4.01 -6.62
N LEU A 131 11.14 -2.94 -6.25
CA LEU A 131 9.74 -2.93 -5.86
C LEU A 131 8.86 -2.25 -6.93
N VAL A 132 7.64 -2.76 -7.08
CA VAL A 132 6.56 -2.11 -7.82
C VAL A 132 5.30 -2.17 -6.98
N ALA A 133 4.68 -1.02 -6.71
CA ALA A 133 3.40 -0.94 -6.04
C ALA A 133 2.30 -0.49 -7.02
N VAL A 134 1.12 -1.06 -6.89
CA VAL A 134 -0.04 -0.74 -7.74
C VAL A 134 -1.25 -0.48 -6.87
N HIS A 135 -1.82 0.71 -6.95
CA HIS A 135 -3.14 1.03 -6.40
C HIS A 135 -4.15 0.98 -7.55
N TRP A 136 -5.20 0.20 -7.38
CA TRP A 136 -6.13 -0.07 -8.46
C TRP A 136 -7.54 -0.40 -7.96
N GLN A 137 -8.51 -0.26 -8.85
CA GLN A 137 -9.91 -0.58 -8.59
C GLN A 137 -10.28 -1.89 -9.28
N ILE A 138 -10.95 -2.77 -8.54
CA ILE A 138 -11.61 -3.98 -9.05
C ILE A 138 -13.09 -3.65 -9.19
N THR A 139 -13.58 -3.44 -10.42
CA THR A 139 -14.96 -2.98 -10.61
C THR A 139 -15.59 -3.47 -11.90
N ALA A 140 -16.90 -3.76 -11.86
CA ALA A 140 -17.68 -4.00 -13.05
C ALA A 140 -18.04 -2.70 -13.82
N LYS A 141 -17.83 -1.53 -13.18
CA LYS A 141 -18.13 -0.20 -13.73
C LYS A 141 -16.89 0.70 -13.75
N PRO A 142 -15.99 0.58 -14.75
CA PRO A 142 -14.70 1.27 -14.77
C PRO A 142 -14.73 2.80 -14.68
N LYS A 143 -15.89 3.42 -14.93
CA LYS A 143 -16.11 4.86 -14.83
C LYS A 143 -16.74 5.30 -13.50
N ASP A 144 -17.08 4.36 -12.63
CA ASP A 144 -17.70 4.63 -11.32
C ASP A 144 -16.77 4.20 -10.20
N GLU A 145 -16.14 5.16 -9.57
CA GLU A 145 -15.19 4.94 -8.47
C GLU A 145 -15.85 4.60 -7.13
N ARG A 146 -17.18 4.54 -7.09
CA ARG A 146 -17.94 4.22 -5.87
C ARG A 146 -18.34 2.74 -5.77
N THR A 147 -17.78 1.88 -6.64
CA THR A 147 -18.17 0.49 -6.74
C THR A 147 -16.98 -0.46 -6.75
N GLY A 148 -17.20 -1.67 -6.26
CA GLY A 148 -16.22 -2.74 -6.26
C GLY A 148 -15.26 -2.69 -5.08
N ASP A 149 -14.00 -3.06 -5.31
CA ASP A 149 -12.96 -3.08 -4.29
C ASP A 149 -11.81 -2.13 -4.64
N ALA A 150 -11.26 -1.47 -3.61
CA ALA A 150 -9.94 -0.86 -3.65
C ALA A 150 -8.89 -1.94 -3.39
N ALA A 151 -7.82 -1.89 -4.15
CA ALA A 151 -6.77 -2.88 -4.10
C ALA A 151 -5.38 -2.22 -4.14
N VAL A 152 -4.47 -2.73 -3.34
CA VAL A 152 -3.05 -2.46 -3.46
C VAL A 152 -2.30 -3.77 -3.57
N ASP A 153 -1.48 -3.89 -4.61
CA ASP A 153 -0.53 -4.98 -4.76
C ASP A 153 0.90 -4.44 -4.68
N LEU A 154 1.74 -5.11 -3.92
CA LEU A 154 3.19 -4.90 -3.89
C LEU A 154 3.88 -6.08 -4.53
N PHE A 155 4.78 -5.81 -5.47
CA PHE A 155 5.59 -6.81 -6.15
C PHE A 155 7.07 -6.56 -5.88
N ARG A 156 7.81 -7.63 -5.54
CA ARG A 156 9.26 -7.61 -5.56
C ARG A 156 9.74 -8.20 -6.86
N MET A 157 10.61 -7.47 -7.54
CA MET A 157 11.13 -7.83 -8.86
C MET A 157 12.56 -8.38 -8.76
N ARG A 158 12.83 -9.48 -9.45
CA ARG A 158 14.18 -9.99 -9.61
C ARG A 158 14.41 -10.36 -11.08
N ASN A 159 15.44 -9.77 -11.68
CA ASN A 159 15.74 -9.94 -13.10
C ASN A 159 14.54 -9.66 -14.01
N GLY A 160 13.78 -8.58 -13.73
CA GLY A 160 12.61 -8.14 -14.48
C GLY A 160 11.37 -9.04 -14.33
N ARG A 161 11.36 -9.95 -13.35
CA ARG A 161 10.22 -10.84 -13.05
C ARG A 161 9.81 -10.72 -11.60
N ILE A 162 8.54 -10.90 -11.34
CA ILE A 162 7.97 -10.95 -9.99
C ILE A 162 8.53 -12.17 -9.27
N SER A 163 9.19 -11.96 -8.13
CA SER A 163 9.71 -13.00 -7.24
C SER A 163 8.90 -13.16 -5.96
N GLU A 164 8.19 -12.12 -5.56
CA GLU A 164 7.30 -12.11 -4.40
C GLU A 164 6.17 -11.11 -4.64
N TRP A 165 5.00 -11.34 -4.03
CA TRP A 165 3.93 -10.34 -4.02
C TRP A 165 3.06 -10.42 -2.78
N TRP A 166 2.44 -9.27 -2.45
CA TRP A 166 1.45 -9.06 -1.40
C TRP A 166 0.23 -8.40 -2.01
N ALA A 167 -0.95 -8.77 -1.58
CA ALA A 167 -2.21 -8.25 -2.07
C ALA A 167 -3.11 -7.81 -0.92
N LEU A 168 -3.52 -6.54 -0.95
CA LEU A 168 -4.46 -5.95 0.00
C LEU A 168 -5.74 -5.59 -0.74
N ARG A 169 -6.88 -5.88 -0.12
CA ARG A 169 -8.21 -5.65 -0.70
C ARG A 169 -9.14 -5.04 0.33
N GLN A 170 -9.90 -4.04 -0.08
CA GLN A 170 -10.91 -3.37 0.74
C GLN A 170 -12.13 -3.09 -0.12
N THR A 171 -13.32 -3.45 0.36
CA THR A 171 -14.56 -3.10 -0.35
C THR A 171 -14.76 -1.59 -0.28
N VAL A 172 -15.08 -0.97 -1.43
CA VAL A 172 -15.38 0.46 -1.50
C VAL A 172 -16.62 0.74 -0.65
N PRO A 173 -16.56 1.66 0.33
CA PRO A 173 -17.69 1.98 1.18
C PRO A 173 -18.89 2.49 0.38
N THR A 174 -20.09 2.06 0.76
CA THR A 174 -21.35 2.51 0.16
C THR A 174 -22.10 3.47 1.10
N GLY A 175 -22.83 4.42 0.52
CA GLY A 175 -23.56 5.42 1.30
C GLY A 175 -22.71 6.61 1.73
N THR A 176 -23.29 7.44 2.62
CA THR A 176 -22.59 8.61 3.16
C THR A 176 -21.94 8.24 4.50
N PRO A 177 -20.62 8.33 4.63
CA PRO A 177 -19.91 8.04 5.87
C PRO A 177 -20.29 9.02 6.99
N ALA A 178 -20.13 8.60 8.25
CA ALA A 178 -20.39 9.45 9.42
C ALA A 178 -19.50 10.70 9.47
N SER A 179 -18.30 10.64 8.89
CA SER A 179 -17.38 11.77 8.71
C SER A 179 -17.87 12.82 7.70
N GLY A 180 -18.84 12.47 6.86
CA GLY A 180 -19.25 13.27 5.70
C GLY A 180 -18.26 13.24 4.52
N ASN A 181 -17.15 12.51 4.63
CA ASN A 181 -16.16 12.39 3.56
C ASN A 181 -16.66 11.45 2.46
N THR A 182 -16.95 12.02 1.30
CA THR A 182 -17.41 11.30 0.09
C THR A 182 -16.34 11.25 -1.00
N ASN A 183 -15.09 11.57 -0.69
CA ASN A 183 -13.99 11.45 -1.64
C ASN A 183 -13.86 10.00 -2.12
N SER A 184 -13.56 9.84 -3.39
CA SER A 184 -13.26 8.54 -3.96
C SER A 184 -11.96 8.00 -3.37
N MET A 185 -11.88 6.70 -3.16
CA MET A 185 -10.63 6.02 -2.79
C MET A 185 -9.55 6.05 -3.90
N PHE A 186 -9.82 6.67 -5.05
CA PHE A 186 -9.01 6.51 -6.26
C PHE A 186 -8.62 7.81 -6.96
N SER A 187 -9.45 8.85 -6.83
CA SER A 187 -9.24 10.13 -7.52
C SER A 187 -8.04 10.87 -6.97
N ASP A 188 -7.34 11.58 -7.83
CA ASP A 188 -6.40 12.63 -7.45
C ASP A 188 -7.16 13.95 -7.27
N LEU A 189 -7.20 14.50 -6.07
CA LEU A 189 -7.84 15.78 -5.77
C LEU A 189 -6.83 16.93 -5.69
N TYR A 190 -5.56 16.62 -5.39
CA TYR A 190 -4.51 17.64 -5.39
C TYR A 190 -4.31 18.18 -6.80
N PRO A 191 -4.21 19.53 -6.99
CA PRO A 191 -4.20 20.13 -8.33
C PRO A 191 -3.12 19.57 -9.24
N ALA A 192 -3.49 19.14 -10.45
CA ALA A 192 -2.58 18.51 -11.41
C ALA A 192 -1.33 19.37 -11.73
N ALA A 193 -1.49 20.71 -11.78
CA ALA A 193 -0.38 21.65 -12.01
C ALA A 193 0.66 21.69 -10.89
N LYS A 194 0.35 21.11 -9.72
CA LYS A 194 1.26 21.04 -8.56
C LYS A 194 1.87 19.66 -8.36
N ARG A 195 1.45 18.66 -9.15
CA ARG A 195 1.98 17.29 -9.07
C ARG A 195 3.30 17.22 -9.83
N ASP A 196 4.29 16.59 -9.24
CA ASP A 196 5.59 16.41 -9.87
C ASP A 196 5.98 14.92 -9.89
N HIS A 197 5.95 14.37 -11.10
CA HIS A 197 6.34 12.98 -11.35
C HIS A 197 7.82 12.84 -11.78
N HIS A 198 8.58 13.94 -11.76
CA HIS A 198 9.95 13.98 -12.27
C HIS A 198 10.96 14.46 -11.23
N LEU A 199 10.70 14.14 -9.96
CA LEU A 199 11.62 14.43 -8.88
C LEU A 199 12.94 13.68 -9.05
N THR A 200 13.99 14.24 -8.47
CA THR A 200 15.28 13.54 -8.36
C THR A 200 15.19 12.47 -7.27
N GLU A 201 16.00 11.42 -7.39
CA GLU A 201 16.07 10.36 -6.35
C GLU A 201 16.33 10.91 -4.93
N ARG A 202 17.06 12.02 -4.81
CA ARG A 202 17.26 12.69 -3.51
C ARG A 202 15.97 13.30 -2.97
N GLN A 203 15.15 13.88 -3.85
CA GLN A 203 13.85 14.44 -3.47
C GLN A 203 12.85 13.33 -3.12
N GLU A 204 12.84 12.26 -3.90
CA GLU A 204 12.02 11.06 -3.61
C GLU A 204 12.41 10.44 -2.27
N GLU A 205 13.71 10.29 -2.00
CA GLU A 205 14.20 9.82 -0.69
C GLU A 205 13.81 10.75 0.45
N HIS A 206 13.89 12.07 0.23
CA HIS A 206 13.45 13.07 1.22
C HIS A 206 11.95 12.92 1.51
N ASN A 207 11.11 12.79 0.46
CA ASN A 207 9.68 12.57 0.59
C ASN A 207 9.38 11.26 1.31
N ARG A 208 10.11 10.19 1.00
CA ARG A 208 9.98 8.89 1.65
C ARG A 208 10.27 8.99 3.15
N VAL A 209 11.37 9.61 3.54
CA VAL A 209 11.73 9.80 4.95
C VAL A 209 10.66 10.64 5.66
N LEU A 210 10.16 11.70 5.02
CA LEU A 210 9.11 12.54 5.58
C LEU A 210 7.83 11.75 5.85
N ALA A 211 7.32 11.03 4.85
CA ALA A 211 6.06 10.29 4.94
C ALA A 211 6.16 9.10 5.92
N VAL A 212 7.25 8.32 5.88
CA VAL A 212 7.49 7.21 6.82
C VAL A 212 7.61 7.70 8.26
N THR A 213 8.31 8.84 8.46
CA THR A 213 8.41 9.45 9.80
C THR A 213 7.04 9.90 10.29
N ALA A 214 6.26 10.57 9.43
CA ALA A 214 4.92 11.01 9.78
C ALA A 214 4.01 9.82 10.11
N TYR A 215 4.04 8.78 9.29
CA TYR A 215 3.29 7.54 9.52
C TYR A 215 3.63 6.93 10.89
N ASN A 216 4.90 6.69 11.16
CA ASN A 216 5.33 6.03 12.40
C ASN A 216 5.01 6.88 13.65
N ARG A 217 5.21 8.21 13.60
CA ARG A 217 4.81 9.08 14.71
C ARG A 217 3.31 8.99 14.97
N LEU A 218 2.49 9.01 13.92
CA LEU A 218 1.03 9.00 14.07
C LEU A 218 0.49 7.63 14.53
N PHE A 219 0.90 6.55 13.88
CA PHE A 219 0.29 5.23 14.09
C PHE A 219 1.07 4.31 15.06
N ARG A 220 2.39 4.46 15.16
CA ARG A 220 3.19 3.70 16.12
C ARG A 220 3.29 4.40 17.47
N ASP A 221 3.57 5.70 17.44
CA ASP A 221 3.87 6.47 18.65
C ASP A 221 2.65 7.18 19.20
N HIS A 222 1.54 7.25 18.43
CA HIS A 222 0.31 7.99 18.72
C HIS A 222 0.56 9.50 18.94
N ASP A 223 1.57 10.02 18.27
CA ASP A 223 1.97 11.42 18.33
C ASP A 223 1.21 12.24 17.28
N VAL A 224 0.08 12.81 17.69
CA VAL A 224 -0.77 13.63 16.81
C VAL A 224 -0.18 15.00 16.48
N SER A 225 0.87 15.45 17.19
CA SER A 225 1.54 16.73 16.90
C SER A 225 2.19 16.73 15.53
N VAL A 226 2.52 15.56 14.99
CA VAL A 226 3.06 15.39 13.63
C VAL A 226 2.13 15.97 12.55
N LEU A 227 0.82 16.03 12.81
CA LEU A 227 -0.16 16.61 11.89
C LEU A 227 0.03 18.11 11.68
N ASP A 228 0.56 18.83 12.68
CA ASP A 228 0.90 20.26 12.54
C ASP A 228 2.23 20.49 11.85
N GLU A 229 3.14 19.49 11.88
CA GLU A 229 4.50 19.64 11.39
C GLU A 229 4.67 19.15 9.95
N LYS A 230 3.94 18.09 9.58
CA LYS A 230 4.20 17.34 8.34
C LYS A 230 3.02 17.29 7.38
N PHE A 231 1.83 17.71 7.80
CA PHE A 231 0.64 17.68 6.96
C PHE A 231 0.17 19.10 6.60
N ASP A 232 -0.37 19.25 5.41
CA ASP A 232 -1.07 20.47 5.03
C ASP A 232 -2.33 20.62 5.91
N PRO A 233 -2.61 21.80 6.49
CA PRO A 233 -3.88 22.01 7.18
C PRO A 233 -5.11 21.68 6.33
N ALA A 234 -5.03 21.84 5.00
CA ALA A 234 -6.07 21.50 4.03
C ALA A 234 -5.91 20.08 3.42
N TYR A 235 -5.17 19.22 4.08
CA TYR A 235 -4.91 17.83 3.71
C TYR A 235 -6.15 17.10 3.15
N LEU A 236 -5.96 16.38 2.04
CA LEU A 236 -7.02 15.68 1.32
C LEU A 236 -7.03 14.20 1.72
N GLN A 237 -8.16 13.75 2.25
CA GLN A 237 -8.34 12.40 2.79
C GLN A 237 -9.25 11.57 1.90
N HIS A 238 -8.79 10.38 1.49
CA HIS A 238 -9.58 9.42 0.71
C HIS A 238 -10.13 8.25 1.54
N ASN A 239 -9.74 8.13 2.80
CA ASN A 239 -10.38 7.19 3.72
C ASN A 239 -11.64 7.84 4.31
N SER A 240 -12.75 7.12 4.23
CA SER A 240 -14.06 7.60 4.68
C SER A 240 -14.21 7.76 6.20
N VAL A 241 -13.22 7.38 7.01
CA VAL A 241 -13.28 7.50 8.48
C VAL A 241 -13.11 8.93 8.98
N ALA A 242 -12.43 9.81 8.21
CA ALA A 242 -12.21 11.20 8.56
C ALA A 242 -12.51 12.15 7.40
N ALA A 243 -12.93 13.36 7.69
CA ALA A 243 -13.07 14.43 6.70
C ALA A 243 -11.68 14.96 6.28
N ASN A 244 -11.66 15.81 5.25
CA ASN A 244 -10.45 16.53 4.86
C ASN A 244 -9.95 17.45 5.98
N GLY A 245 -8.65 17.71 5.97
CA GLY A 245 -7.97 18.61 6.89
C GLY A 245 -7.46 17.93 8.16
N THR A 246 -6.35 18.46 8.68
CA THR A 246 -5.69 17.91 9.87
C THR A 246 -6.54 18.03 11.14
N ALA A 247 -7.43 19.02 11.21
CA ALA A 247 -8.35 19.17 12.35
C ALA A 247 -9.30 17.97 12.48
N ALA A 248 -9.86 17.48 11.37
CA ALA A 248 -10.72 16.30 11.37
C ALA A 248 -9.96 15.03 11.76
N LEU A 249 -8.72 14.89 11.27
CA LEU A 249 -7.88 13.76 11.61
C LEU A 249 -7.47 13.76 13.09
N LYS A 250 -7.18 14.93 13.66
CA LYS A 250 -6.97 15.08 15.12
C LYS A 250 -8.19 14.68 15.93
N GLN A 251 -9.39 15.08 15.51
CA GLN A 251 -10.64 14.67 16.16
C GLN A 251 -10.83 13.16 16.10
N PHE A 252 -10.52 12.53 14.97
CA PHE A 252 -10.55 11.07 14.85
C PHE A 252 -9.62 10.40 15.86
N PHE A 253 -8.35 10.82 15.96
CA PHE A 253 -7.39 10.26 16.90
C PHE A 253 -7.69 10.58 18.37
N ALA A 254 -8.36 11.68 18.67
CA ALA A 254 -8.84 12.00 20.03
C ALA A 254 -10.09 11.20 20.42
N GLY A 255 -10.79 10.64 19.44
CA GLY A 255 -12.04 9.90 19.65
C GLY A 255 -11.83 8.47 20.14
N SER A 256 -12.89 7.89 20.71
CA SER A 256 -12.89 6.51 21.21
C SER A 256 -12.62 5.46 20.12
N ALA A 257 -12.96 5.76 18.86
CA ALA A 257 -12.71 4.88 17.72
C ALA A 257 -11.22 4.62 17.49
N ALA A 258 -10.35 5.57 17.80
CA ALA A 258 -8.91 5.43 17.66
C ALA A 258 -8.20 4.82 18.88
N GLN A 259 -8.83 4.86 20.06
CA GLN A 259 -8.20 4.38 21.31
C GLN A 259 -7.91 2.88 21.33
N GLY A 260 -8.60 2.09 20.51
CA GLY A 260 -8.40 0.64 20.38
C GLY A 260 -7.57 0.24 19.16
N LEU A 261 -7.08 1.17 18.36
CA LEU A 261 -6.30 0.85 17.18
C LEU A 261 -4.95 0.23 17.57
N PRO A 262 -4.57 -0.90 16.97
CA PRO A 262 -3.26 -1.48 17.22
C PRO A 262 -2.18 -0.54 16.69
N LYS A 263 -1.06 -0.44 17.41
CA LYS A 263 0.11 0.29 16.94
C LYS A 263 0.63 -0.34 15.66
N GLN A 264 0.83 0.49 14.63
CA GLN A 264 1.31 0.09 13.32
C GLN A 264 2.64 0.77 13.03
N GLU A 265 3.53 0.08 12.33
CA GLU A 265 4.77 0.67 11.84
C GLU A 265 4.97 0.36 10.35
N SER A 266 5.51 1.31 9.61
CA SER A 266 5.91 1.11 8.22
C SER A 266 7.10 0.17 8.17
N VAL A 267 6.98 -0.94 7.45
CA VAL A 267 8.03 -1.95 7.30
C VAL A 267 8.61 -2.02 5.88
N ILE A 268 7.87 -1.55 4.89
CA ILE A 268 8.33 -1.37 3.50
C ILE A 268 7.82 -0.02 3.02
N SER A 269 8.63 0.70 2.26
CA SER A 269 8.23 1.95 1.61
C SER A 269 8.86 2.10 0.24
N LEU A 270 8.16 2.81 -0.66
CA LEU A 270 8.60 3.19 -1.99
C LEU A 270 8.36 4.70 -2.17
N ALA A 271 9.18 5.34 -3.03
CA ALA A 271 8.93 6.69 -3.48
C ALA A 271 9.15 6.79 -4.99
N ASP A 272 8.21 7.42 -5.69
CA ASP A 272 8.27 7.65 -7.13
C ASP A 272 7.58 8.99 -7.43
N GLY A 273 8.36 9.97 -7.87
CA GLY A 273 7.90 11.35 -7.99
C GLY A 273 7.42 11.91 -6.64
N ASP A 274 6.24 12.51 -6.65
CA ASP A 274 5.61 13.09 -5.46
C ASP A 274 4.83 12.08 -4.60
N LEU A 275 4.81 10.80 -4.98
CA LEU A 275 4.08 9.74 -4.30
C LEU A 275 4.99 8.88 -3.41
N VAL A 276 4.55 8.63 -2.20
CA VAL A 276 5.23 7.74 -1.25
C VAL A 276 4.25 6.68 -0.76
N TRP A 277 4.65 5.43 -0.86
CA TRP A 277 3.90 4.27 -0.40
C TRP A 277 4.48 3.75 0.90
N THR A 278 3.63 3.36 1.83
CA THR A 278 4.03 2.63 3.03
C THR A 278 3.18 1.37 3.19
N PHE A 279 3.84 0.29 3.57
CA PHE A 279 3.22 -0.97 3.91
C PHE A 279 3.50 -1.24 5.37
N SER A 280 2.46 -1.36 6.17
CA SER A 280 2.58 -1.42 7.61
C SER A 280 2.22 -2.78 8.18
N LYS A 281 2.78 -3.06 9.36
CA LYS A 281 2.43 -4.19 10.21
C LYS A 281 2.18 -3.71 11.63
N GLN A 282 1.44 -4.50 12.39
CA GLN A 282 1.33 -4.28 13.81
C GLN A 282 2.72 -4.37 14.46
N VAL A 283 3.03 -3.45 15.38
CA VAL A 283 4.29 -3.44 16.11
C VAL A 283 4.50 -4.78 16.81
N GLY A 284 5.67 -5.39 16.61
CA GLY A 284 6.00 -6.70 17.15
C GLY A 284 5.42 -7.89 16.35
N ALA A 285 4.77 -7.65 15.23
CA ALA A 285 4.31 -8.74 14.35
C ALA A 285 5.48 -9.54 13.79
N LYS A 286 5.24 -10.82 13.50
CA LYS A 286 6.24 -11.68 12.84
C LYS A 286 6.56 -11.18 11.44
N ALA A 287 7.75 -11.54 10.95
CA ALA A 287 8.20 -11.14 9.60
C ALA A 287 7.27 -11.62 8.48
N ASP A 288 6.64 -12.76 8.63
CA ASP A 288 5.68 -13.36 7.69
C ASP A 288 4.23 -12.94 7.91
N ALA A 289 3.94 -12.12 8.94
CA ALA A 289 2.60 -11.60 9.17
C ALA A 289 2.13 -10.75 7.97
N PRO A 290 0.81 -10.76 7.66
CA PRO A 290 0.27 -9.92 6.60
C PRO A 290 0.45 -8.43 6.93
N PHE A 291 0.40 -7.58 5.91
CA PHE A 291 0.31 -6.14 6.12
C PHE A 291 -1.05 -5.77 6.71
N GLY A 292 -1.03 -4.83 7.65
CA GLY A 292 -2.23 -4.27 8.26
C GLY A 292 -2.87 -3.18 7.39
N ALA A 293 -2.06 -2.45 6.65
CA ALA A 293 -2.49 -1.44 5.70
C ALA A 293 -1.44 -1.20 4.62
N ALA A 294 -1.87 -0.64 3.50
CA ALA A 294 -1.05 0.03 2.52
C ALA A 294 -1.55 1.46 2.38
N ASP A 295 -0.67 2.42 2.64
CA ASP A 295 -0.95 3.84 2.58
C ASP A 295 -0.16 4.48 1.43
N LEU A 296 -0.77 5.43 0.75
CA LEU A 296 -0.17 6.22 -0.30
C LEU A 296 -0.29 7.69 0.06
N PHE A 297 0.82 8.40 0.08
CA PHE A 297 0.90 9.82 0.39
C PHE A 297 1.38 10.60 -0.81
N ARG A 298 0.79 11.77 -1.06
CA ARG A 298 1.36 12.79 -1.94
C ARG A 298 2.08 13.83 -1.11
N VAL A 299 3.34 14.10 -1.45
CA VAL A 299 4.19 15.07 -0.77
C VAL A 299 4.54 16.21 -1.73
N ASP A 300 4.26 17.44 -1.32
CA ASP A 300 4.68 18.65 -2.02
C ASP A 300 5.08 19.73 -1.02
N GLY A 301 6.20 20.41 -1.26
CA GLY A 301 6.71 21.49 -0.42
C GLY A 301 6.96 21.06 1.03
N ASN A 302 7.47 19.85 1.26
CA ASN A 302 7.73 19.27 2.58
C ASN A 302 6.48 19.00 3.44
N LEU A 303 5.30 18.94 2.83
CA LEU A 303 4.05 18.60 3.51
C LEU A 303 3.33 17.46 2.78
N ILE A 304 2.66 16.62 3.56
CA ILE A 304 1.70 15.63 3.04
C ILE A 304 0.44 16.38 2.65
N ARG A 305 0.05 16.28 1.39
CA ARG A 305 -1.08 16.99 0.77
C ARG A 305 -2.30 16.12 0.58
N GLU A 306 -2.10 14.84 0.33
CA GLU A 306 -3.16 13.92 -0.06
C GLU A 306 -2.79 12.50 0.39
N HIS A 307 -3.80 11.69 0.74
CA HIS A 307 -3.60 10.36 1.27
C HIS A 307 -4.72 9.40 0.84
N TRP A 308 -4.30 8.24 0.38
CA TRP A 308 -5.14 7.08 0.13
C TRP A 308 -4.66 5.92 0.99
N ASP A 309 -5.55 5.02 1.32
CA ASP A 309 -5.18 3.77 1.96
C ASP A 309 -6.04 2.59 1.45
N VAL A 310 -5.54 1.40 1.68
CA VAL A 310 -6.27 0.14 1.59
C VAL A 310 -6.00 -0.63 2.87
N VAL A 311 -7.04 -0.74 3.69
CA VAL A 311 -7.03 -1.49 4.95
C VAL A 311 -7.84 -2.76 4.74
N PRO A 312 -7.20 -3.95 4.74
CA PRO A 312 -7.92 -5.20 4.51
C PRO A 312 -9.07 -5.37 5.51
N THR A 313 -10.26 -5.61 4.98
CA THR A 313 -11.40 -6.07 5.78
C THR A 313 -11.36 -7.59 5.81
N SER A 314 -11.19 -8.16 7.01
CA SER A 314 -11.18 -9.61 7.26
C SER A 314 -12.51 -10.28 6.87
#